data_e9f59c5a867880d8d9156943f9c2427d
#
_entry.id   e9f59c5a867880d8d9156943f9c2427d
#
_cell.length_a   1.000
_cell.length_b   1.000
_cell.length_c   1.000
_cell.angle_alpha   90.00
_cell.angle_beta   90.00
_cell.angle_gamma   90.00
#
_symmetry.space_group_name_H-M   'P 1'
#
loop_
_entity.id
_entity.type
_entity.pdbx_description
1 polymer ?
#
loop_
_entity_poly.entity_id
_entity_poly.type
_entity_poly.pdbx_seq_one_letter_code
_entity_poly.pdbx_strand_id
1 'polypeptide(L)'
;MREVIQKVLAAEAEAKRAVQAARSEAERLLAEARKKGQEIREQARLETEAEAGKLIAVAAQEAEQKKQAAVARSAAEIEMQIHLDEAAVRAVTDAVVRRVSGFS
;
A
#
# COMPACT_ATOMS: atom_id res chain seq x y z
N MET A 1 25.32 72.50 -9.95
CA MET A 1 24.02 72.14 -9.30
C MET A 1 23.17 71.26 -10.15
N ARG A 2 22.99 71.56 -11.40
CA ARG A 2 22.17 70.75 -12.32
C ARG A 2 22.70 69.33 -12.50
N GLU A 3 23.99 69.16 -12.65
CA GLU A 3 24.66 67.86 -12.79
C GLU A 3 24.50 66.97 -11.59
N VAL A 4 24.58 67.57 -10.39
CA VAL A 4 24.41 66.81 -9.13
C VAL A 4 23.00 66.27 -8.97
N ILE A 5 22.00 67.11 -9.32
CA ILE A 5 20.60 66.74 -9.29
C ILE A 5 20.32 65.61 -10.29
N GLN A 6 20.89 65.73 -11.51
CA GLN A 6 20.74 64.68 -12.54
C GLN A 6 21.38 63.38 -12.10
N LYS A 7 22.56 63.40 -11.44
CA LYS A 7 23.22 62.20 -10.91
C LYS A 7 22.42 61.55 -9.81
N VAL A 8 21.81 62.33 -8.92
CA VAL A 8 20.98 61.83 -7.82
C VAL A 8 19.73 61.19 -8.39
N LEU A 9 19.08 61.83 -9.37
CA LEU A 9 17.88 61.27 -10.02
C LEU A 9 18.19 59.97 -10.77
N ALA A 10 19.34 59.91 -11.44
CA ALA A 10 19.77 58.71 -12.15
C ALA A 10 20.07 57.58 -11.20
N ALA A 11 20.76 57.87 -10.09
CA ALA A 11 21.05 56.89 -9.03
C ALA A 11 19.78 56.37 -8.38
N GLU A 12 18.82 57.26 -8.12
CA GLU A 12 17.50 56.88 -7.58
C GLU A 12 16.72 55.97 -8.52
N ALA A 13 16.71 56.31 -9.80
CA ALA A 13 16.04 55.49 -10.82
C ALA A 13 16.67 54.12 -10.98
N GLU A 14 18.02 54.07 -10.91
CA GLU A 14 18.77 52.83 -10.96
C GLU A 14 18.50 51.96 -9.73
N ALA A 15 18.47 52.57 -8.54
CA ALA A 15 18.12 51.87 -7.30
C ALA A 15 16.71 51.31 -7.33
N LYS A 16 15.75 52.07 -7.83
CA LYS A 16 14.37 51.59 -8.02
C LYS A 16 14.29 50.38 -8.97
N ARG A 17 15.01 50.44 -10.07
CA ARG A 17 15.10 49.33 -11.03
C ARG A 17 15.70 48.07 -10.38
N ALA A 18 16.78 48.26 -9.60
CA ALA A 18 17.43 47.16 -8.89
C ALA A 18 16.47 46.50 -7.88
N VAL A 19 15.73 47.28 -7.12
CA VAL A 19 14.73 46.78 -6.17
C VAL A 19 13.60 46.05 -6.91
N GLN A 20 13.12 46.64 -8.00
CA GLN A 20 12.08 46.03 -8.81
C GLN A 20 12.53 44.67 -9.40
N ALA A 21 13.75 44.65 -9.94
CA ALA A 21 14.33 43.42 -10.48
C ALA A 21 14.51 42.37 -9.40
N ALA A 22 14.95 42.75 -8.22
CA ALA A 22 15.10 41.83 -7.08
C ALA A 22 13.74 41.25 -6.63
N ARG A 23 12.71 42.10 -6.59
CA ARG A 23 11.35 41.67 -6.23
C ARG A 23 10.80 40.68 -7.26
N SER A 24 10.95 41.01 -8.56
CA SER A 24 10.52 40.12 -9.64
C SER A 24 11.22 38.78 -9.58
N GLU A 25 12.52 38.79 -9.33
CA GLU A 25 13.30 37.55 -9.18
C GLU A 25 12.86 36.74 -7.97
N ALA A 26 12.62 37.42 -6.84
CA ALA A 26 12.13 36.75 -5.63
C ALA A 26 10.76 36.11 -5.87
N GLU A 27 9.85 36.80 -6.54
CA GLU A 27 8.52 36.26 -6.89
C GLU A 27 8.65 35.07 -7.81
N ARG A 28 9.54 35.12 -8.79
CA ARG A 28 9.82 34.04 -9.72
C ARG A 28 10.33 32.80 -8.96
N LEU A 29 11.29 32.99 -8.07
CA LEU A 29 11.85 31.90 -7.25
C LEU A 29 10.79 31.28 -6.35
N LEU A 30 9.94 32.11 -5.73
CA LEU A 30 8.85 31.62 -4.90
C LEU A 30 7.85 30.80 -5.71
N ALA A 31 7.49 31.29 -6.91
CA ALA A 31 6.58 30.57 -7.79
C ALA A 31 7.15 29.22 -8.21
N GLU A 32 8.43 29.20 -8.58
CA GLU A 32 9.12 27.94 -8.92
C GLU A 32 9.19 26.98 -7.75
N ALA A 33 9.52 27.49 -6.56
CA ALA A 33 9.60 26.68 -5.34
C ALA A 33 8.23 26.06 -5.00
N ARG A 34 7.16 26.84 -5.12
CA ARG A 34 5.80 26.34 -4.90
C ARG A 34 5.41 25.28 -5.90
N LYS A 35 5.73 25.50 -7.18
CA LYS A 35 5.47 24.55 -8.25
C LYS A 35 6.21 23.24 -7.99
N LYS A 36 7.50 23.31 -7.69
CA LYS A 36 8.30 22.12 -7.34
C LYS A 36 7.76 21.40 -6.12
N GLY A 37 7.37 22.15 -5.09
CA GLY A 37 6.78 21.59 -3.90
C GLY A 37 5.49 20.83 -4.18
N GLN A 38 4.64 21.36 -5.05
CA GLN A 38 3.41 20.69 -5.49
C GLN A 38 3.71 19.43 -6.29
N GLU A 39 4.70 19.50 -7.20
CA GLU A 39 5.13 18.34 -8.00
C GLU A 39 5.67 17.22 -7.11
N ILE A 40 6.51 17.56 -6.12
CA ILE A 40 7.05 16.60 -5.16
C ILE A 40 5.94 15.95 -4.35
N ARG A 41 4.99 16.74 -3.84
CA ARG A 41 3.85 16.22 -3.08
C ARG A 41 2.97 15.29 -3.91
N GLU A 42 2.69 15.66 -5.16
CA GLU A 42 1.89 14.84 -6.06
C GLU A 42 2.61 13.53 -6.39
N GLN A 43 3.92 13.61 -6.67
CA GLN A 43 4.74 12.43 -6.91
C GLN A 43 4.76 11.49 -5.70
N ALA A 44 4.96 12.05 -4.49
CA ALA A 44 4.94 11.29 -3.26
C ALA A 44 3.57 10.64 -3.00
N ARG A 45 2.49 11.36 -3.30
CA ARG A 45 1.13 10.83 -3.18
C ARG A 45 0.90 9.63 -4.11
N LEU A 46 1.32 9.75 -5.36
CA LEU A 46 1.20 8.67 -6.35
C LEU A 46 2.02 7.44 -5.95
N GLU A 47 3.26 7.66 -5.50
CA GLU A 47 4.13 6.57 -5.05
C GLU A 47 3.56 5.87 -3.82
N THR A 48 3.05 6.63 -2.87
CA THR A 48 2.42 6.10 -1.66
C THR A 48 1.17 5.29 -2.00
N GLU A 49 0.32 5.78 -2.90
CA GLU A 49 -0.85 5.04 -3.36
C GLU A 49 -0.47 3.73 -4.06
N ALA A 50 0.55 3.78 -4.91
CA ALA A 50 1.04 2.58 -5.61
C ALA A 50 1.59 1.54 -4.62
N GLU A 51 2.38 1.97 -3.64
CA GLU A 51 2.90 1.08 -2.60
C GLU A 51 1.80 0.51 -1.71
N ALA A 52 0.87 1.36 -1.28
CA ALA A 52 -0.28 0.92 -0.49
C ALA A 52 -1.10 -0.12 -1.26
N GLY A 53 -1.33 0.11 -2.56
CA GLY A 53 -2.01 -0.84 -3.43
C GLY A 53 -1.31 -2.18 -3.51
N LYS A 54 0.01 -2.17 -3.63
CA LYS A 54 0.82 -3.40 -3.64
C LYS A 54 0.75 -4.16 -2.32
N LEU A 55 0.86 -3.45 -1.20
CA LEU A 55 0.77 -4.05 0.13
C LEU A 55 -0.60 -4.67 0.37
N ILE A 56 -1.67 -3.99 -0.03
CA ILE A 56 -3.04 -4.50 0.07
C ILE A 56 -3.19 -5.76 -0.79
N ALA A 57 -2.69 -5.73 -2.03
CA ALA A 57 -2.76 -6.88 -2.92
C ALA A 57 -2.01 -8.10 -2.37
N VAL A 58 -0.81 -7.89 -1.83
CA VAL A 58 -0.03 -8.97 -1.19
C VAL A 58 -0.74 -9.50 0.03
N ALA A 59 -1.26 -8.63 0.90
CA ALA A 59 -2.00 -9.04 2.10
C ALA A 59 -3.26 -9.84 1.74
N ALA A 60 -4.00 -9.41 0.72
CA ALA A 60 -5.19 -10.11 0.23
C ALA A 60 -4.84 -11.49 -0.32
N GLN A 61 -3.73 -11.59 -1.06
CA GLN A 61 -3.25 -12.86 -1.59
C GLN A 61 -2.82 -13.82 -0.49
N GLU A 62 -2.08 -13.32 0.51
CA GLU A 62 -1.68 -14.12 1.67
C GLU A 62 -2.89 -14.60 2.48
N ALA A 63 -3.88 -13.72 2.68
CA ALA A 63 -5.11 -14.08 3.35
C ALA A 63 -5.89 -15.18 2.60
N GLU A 64 -5.95 -15.07 1.27
CA GLU A 64 -6.59 -16.07 0.43
C GLU A 64 -5.87 -17.41 0.49
N GLN A 65 -4.54 -17.40 0.45
CA GLN A 65 -3.73 -18.62 0.58
C GLN A 65 -3.92 -19.28 1.94
N LYS A 66 -3.96 -18.50 3.02
CA LYS A 66 -4.22 -19.02 4.37
C LYS A 66 -5.61 -19.62 4.48
N LYS A 67 -6.60 -18.95 3.88
CA LYS A 67 -7.97 -19.45 3.82
C LYS A 67 -8.05 -20.79 3.08
N GLN A 68 -7.44 -20.89 1.91
CA GLN A 68 -7.42 -22.12 1.12
C GLN A 68 -6.70 -23.24 1.87
N ALA A 69 -5.57 -22.95 2.53
CA ALA A 69 -4.86 -23.92 3.34
C ALA A 69 -5.69 -24.41 4.53
N ALA A 70 -6.40 -23.49 5.20
CA ALA A 70 -7.29 -23.84 6.32
C ALA A 70 -8.47 -24.69 5.86
N VAL A 71 -9.08 -24.35 4.73
CA VAL A 71 -10.19 -25.13 4.14
C VAL A 71 -9.70 -26.52 3.75
N ALA A 72 -8.54 -26.63 3.09
CA ALA A 72 -7.96 -27.91 2.71
C ALA A 72 -7.65 -28.79 3.93
N ARG A 73 -7.12 -28.18 4.98
CA ARG A 73 -6.82 -28.89 6.24
C ARG A 73 -8.11 -29.40 6.91
N SER A 74 -9.12 -28.56 6.98
CA SER A 74 -10.44 -28.96 7.53
C SER A 74 -11.07 -30.07 6.72
N ALA A 75 -11.01 -30.00 5.40
CA ALA A 75 -11.52 -31.05 4.51
C ALA A 75 -10.78 -32.37 4.75
N ALA A 76 -9.45 -32.33 4.86
CA ALA A 76 -8.64 -33.51 5.14
C ALA A 76 -8.95 -34.10 6.51
N GLU A 77 -9.15 -33.28 7.53
CA GLU A 77 -9.53 -33.72 8.88
C GLU A 77 -10.90 -34.39 8.89
N ILE A 78 -11.87 -33.82 8.20
CA ILE A 78 -13.20 -34.37 8.07
C ILE A 78 -13.16 -35.73 7.34
N GLU A 79 -12.40 -35.79 6.25
CA GLU A 79 -12.24 -37.02 5.49
C GLU A 79 -11.61 -38.14 6.32
N MET A 80 -10.56 -37.80 7.08
CA MET A 80 -9.92 -38.73 8.01
C MET A 80 -10.86 -39.20 9.09
N GLN A 81 -11.69 -38.31 9.64
CA GLN A 81 -12.71 -38.67 10.64
C GLN A 81 -13.76 -39.61 10.07
N ILE A 82 -14.20 -39.40 8.85
CA ILE A 82 -15.14 -40.27 8.15
C ILE A 82 -14.54 -41.70 7.98
N HIS A 83 -13.29 -41.77 7.55
CA HIS A 83 -12.59 -43.05 7.40
C HIS A 83 -12.42 -43.77 8.73
N LEU A 84 -12.13 -43.08 9.82
CA LEU A 84 -12.05 -43.66 11.16
C LEU A 84 -13.42 -44.18 11.62
N ASP A 85 -14.50 -43.45 11.36
CA ASP A 85 -15.86 -43.85 11.70
C ASP A 85 -16.27 -45.09 10.90
N GLU A 86 -15.98 -45.13 9.60
CA GLU A 86 -16.23 -46.29 8.74
C GLU A 86 -15.47 -47.52 9.23
N ALA A 87 -14.20 -47.36 9.59
CA ALA A 87 -13.38 -48.43 10.13
C ALA A 87 -13.95 -48.96 11.47
N ALA A 88 -14.39 -48.05 12.34
CA ALA A 88 -15.01 -48.41 13.62
C ALA A 88 -16.33 -49.20 13.41
N VAL A 89 -17.19 -48.73 12.49
CA VAL A 89 -18.43 -49.41 12.13
C VAL A 89 -18.14 -50.80 11.55
N ARG A 90 -17.15 -50.89 10.68
CA ARG A 90 -16.76 -52.19 10.07
C ARG A 90 -16.23 -53.17 11.13
N ALA A 91 -15.41 -52.70 12.08
CA ALA A 91 -14.91 -53.53 13.16
C ALA A 91 -16.02 -54.06 14.07
N VAL A 92 -17.01 -53.20 14.38
CA VAL A 92 -18.19 -53.61 15.16
C VAL A 92 -19.03 -54.66 14.39
N THR A 93 -19.26 -54.40 13.10
CA THR A 93 -19.99 -55.31 12.22
C THR A 93 -19.32 -56.68 12.14
N ASP A 94 -18.00 -56.71 11.93
CA ASP A 94 -17.22 -57.94 11.86
C ASP A 94 -17.27 -58.70 13.20
N ALA A 95 -17.20 -58.02 14.34
CA ALA A 95 -17.28 -58.63 15.66
C ALA A 95 -18.66 -59.26 15.90
N VAL A 96 -19.72 -58.56 15.49
CA VAL A 96 -21.11 -59.10 15.56
C VAL A 96 -21.27 -60.34 14.68
N VAL A 97 -20.78 -60.28 13.46
CA VAL A 97 -20.86 -61.41 12.51
C VAL A 97 -20.11 -62.64 13.06
N ARG A 98 -18.91 -62.41 13.58
CA ARG A 98 -18.12 -63.49 14.21
C ARG A 98 -18.84 -64.12 15.39
N ARG A 99 -19.49 -63.31 16.22
CA ARG A 99 -20.24 -63.78 17.39
C ARG A 99 -21.43 -64.61 16.95
N VAL A 100 -22.17 -64.17 15.97
CA VAL A 100 -23.34 -64.87 15.42
C VAL A 100 -22.91 -66.19 14.75
N SER A 101 -21.81 -66.14 13.97
CA SER A 101 -21.27 -67.36 13.34
C SER A 101 -20.74 -68.38 14.37
N GLY A 102 -20.27 -67.93 15.48
CA GLY A 102 -19.78 -68.79 16.55
C GLY A 102 -20.85 -69.57 17.29
N PHE A 103 -22.12 -69.16 17.14
CA PHE A 103 -23.28 -69.84 17.73
C PHE A 103 -23.93 -70.92 16.85
N SER A 104 -23.52 -70.95 15.60
CA SER A 104 -24.02 -71.93 14.65
C SER A 104 -23.07 -73.12 14.58
#